data_9a8fa67f5872f924fb7b8425597f08c4
#
_entry.id   9a8fa67f5872f924fb7b8425597f08c4
#
_cell.length_a   1.000
_cell.length_b   1.000
_cell.length_c   1.000
_cell.angle_alpha   90.00
_cell.angle_beta   90.00
_cell.angle_gamma   90.00
#
_symmetry.space_group_name_H-M   'P 1'
#
loop_
_entity.id
_entity.type
_entity.pdbx_description
1 polymer ?
#
loop_
_entity_poly.entity_id
_entity_poly.type
_entity_poly.pdbx_seq_one_letter_code
_entity_poly.pdbx_strand_id
1 'polypeptide(L)'
;MSGLASSSSPRRILLCGYYGEHNLGDDALLEVLNTQLPEGWQPLITAHDAEAVQSIVPTSSVVNRRSLKSVLQSIRQVEAVVLGGGSLLQDSTSVRSLVYYILLIVVAQVRRKPVLLWGQGLGPLRYAWSRYLVGLVLNGATSITWRDAASMQLAKQIGVKTLMSVAPDPVWSHQVNEHQGGGNIVLCWRPTNLLNAEGWSLLLQAVDQISKSTHKSVTWLAFHADQDAQLLTSLVEKGLVPHSLALNSNTVIAENIDHAQIIFKDASLVIAMRLHALILAIVSQCPSSALSYDPKVEAAARIADVPCLGLENLPSLEVLLTSWMSCMSHPPSRTNLEKLREHSYEHERILILNLAQIKA
;
A
#
# COMPACT_ATOMS: atom_id res chain seq x y z
N MET A 1 25.64 -5.03 44.11
CA MET A 1 26.37 -5.09 42.83
C MET A 1 25.39 -4.65 41.74
N SER A 2 25.42 -3.36 41.40
CA SER A 2 24.59 -2.77 40.37
C SER A 2 25.27 -3.02 39.03
N GLY A 3 24.67 -3.89 38.22
CA GLY A 3 25.09 -4.11 36.85
C GLY A 3 24.82 -2.85 36.02
N LEU A 4 25.90 -2.18 35.64
CA LEU A 4 25.86 -1.14 34.62
C LEU A 4 25.40 -1.79 33.30
N ALA A 5 24.13 -1.61 32.92
CA ALA A 5 23.69 -1.83 31.56
C ALA A 5 24.50 -0.88 30.69
N SER A 6 25.38 -1.41 29.84
CA SER A 6 26.08 -0.64 28.82
C SER A 6 25.02 -0.06 27.87
N SER A 7 24.75 1.23 27.98
CA SER A 7 23.92 1.95 27.02
C SER A 7 24.70 2.07 25.72
N SER A 8 24.69 1.02 24.90
CA SER A 8 25.09 1.16 23.50
C SER A 8 24.18 2.20 22.86
N SER A 9 24.77 3.19 22.17
CA SER A 9 23.99 4.17 21.41
C SER A 9 23.02 3.45 20.50
N PRO A 10 21.76 3.88 20.42
CA PRO A 10 20.77 3.18 19.61
C PRO A 10 21.21 3.16 18.15
N ARG A 11 21.04 2.00 17.52
CA ARG A 11 21.36 1.79 16.10
C ARG A 11 20.36 2.53 15.25
N ARG A 12 20.84 3.22 14.23
CA ARG A 12 19.98 3.98 13.33
C ARG A 12 19.76 3.28 12.01
N ILE A 13 18.54 3.32 11.51
CA ILE A 13 18.15 2.77 10.22
C ILE A 13 17.40 3.82 9.40
N LEU A 14 17.76 3.99 8.12
CA LEU A 14 17.06 4.90 7.23
C LEU A 14 15.91 4.16 6.52
N LEU A 15 14.68 4.57 6.79
CA LEU A 15 13.50 4.06 6.11
C LEU A 15 13.13 5.00 4.96
N CYS A 16 13.15 4.48 3.73
CA CYS A 16 12.85 5.22 2.52
C CYS A 16 11.57 4.70 1.88
N GLY A 17 10.57 5.57 1.71
CA GLY A 17 9.30 5.26 1.09
C GLY A 17 8.61 6.50 0.54
N TYR A 18 7.35 6.37 0.18
CA TYR A 18 6.50 7.48 -0.24
C TYR A 18 5.69 8.03 0.94
N TYR A 19 6.39 8.28 2.08
CA TYR A 19 5.80 8.60 3.37
C TYR A 19 5.50 10.10 3.53
N GLY A 20 4.43 10.42 4.28
CA GLY A 20 3.98 11.79 4.51
C GLY A 20 3.46 12.48 3.25
N GLU A 21 2.85 11.76 2.34
CA GLU A 21 2.22 12.27 1.12
C GLU A 21 0.70 12.03 1.15
N HIS A 22 0.13 11.94 2.36
CA HIS A 22 -1.32 11.76 2.62
C HIS A 22 -1.94 10.59 1.86
N ASN A 23 -1.18 9.47 1.78
CA ASN A 23 -1.60 8.21 1.19
C ASN A 23 -1.60 7.11 2.25
N LEU A 24 -2.76 6.77 2.75
CA LEU A 24 -2.93 5.75 3.80
C LEU A 24 -2.30 4.39 3.45
N GLY A 25 -2.18 4.08 2.16
CA GLY A 25 -1.54 2.84 1.75
C GLY A 25 -0.04 2.80 2.06
N ASP A 26 0.65 3.91 1.86
CA ASP A 26 2.07 4.02 2.19
C ASP A 26 2.26 4.19 3.71
N ASP A 27 1.30 4.81 4.39
CA ASP A 27 1.29 4.95 5.85
C ASP A 27 1.09 3.57 6.51
N ALA A 28 0.23 2.70 5.98
CA ALA A 28 0.08 1.32 6.42
C ALA A 28 1.37 0.51 6.29
N LEU A 29 2.08 0.68 5.17
CA LEU A 29 3.38 0.05 4.97
C LEU A 29 4.43 0.55 5.96
N LEU A 30 4.43 1.86 6.29
CA LEU A 30 5.33 2.43 7.28
C LEU A 30 5.04 1.91 8.69
N GLU A 31 3.77 1.85 9.07
CA GLU A 31 3.34 1.31 10.37
C GLU A 31 3.79 -0.14 10.54
N VAL A 32 3.50 -1.00 9.55
CA VAL A 32 3.93 -2.40 9.58
C VAL A 32 5.46 -2.51 9.62
N LEU A 33 6.18 -1.76 8.79
CA LEU A 33 7.64 -1.80 8.80
C LEU A 33 8.22 -1.39 10.14
N ASN A 34 7.65 -0.36 10.76
CA ASN A 34 8.10 0.11 12.07
C ASN A 34 7.87 -0.93 13.17
N THR A 35 6.71 -1.61 13.18
CA THR A 35 6.43 -2.68 14.16
C THR A 35 7.33 -3.89 14.00
N GLN A 36 7.87 -4.12 12.81
CA GLN A 36 8.78 -5.23 12.49
C GLN A 36 10.26 -4.91 12.73
N LEU A 37 10.60 -3.67 13.13
CA LEU A 37 11.98 -3.36 13.51
C LEU A 37 12.36 -4.01 14.83
N PRO A 38 13.54 -4.67 14.92
CA PRO A 38 14.01 -5.23 16.18
C PRO A 38 14.28 -4.14 17.23
N GLU A 39 14.19 -4.52 18.51
CA GLU A 39 14.57 -3.62 19.61
C GLU A 39 15.97 -3.05 19.44
N GLY A 40 16.15 -1.79 19.85
CA GLY A 40 17.41 -1.06 19.75
C GLY A 40 17.65 -0.38 18.39
N TRP A 41 16.78 -0.55 17.40
CA TRP A 41 16.84 0.18 16.16
C TRP A 41 15.95 1.43 16.23
N GLN A 42 16.53 2.59 15.88
CA GLN A 42 15.83 3.86 15.79
C GLN A 42 15.60 4.25 14.33
N PRO A 43 14.36 4.42 13.90
CA PRO A 43 14.06 4.83 12.54
C PRO A 43 14.38 6.30 12.29
N LEU A 44 15.11 6.56 11.21
CA LEU A 44 15.22 7.84 10.53
C LEU A 44 14.42 7.72 9.24
N ILE A 45 13.34 8.49 9.10
CA ILE A 45 12.35 8.28 8.04
C ILE A 45 12.45 9.41 7.00
N THR A 46 12.50 9.05 5.72
CA THR A 46 12.38 10.05 4.65
C THR A 46 10.91 10.37 4.40
N ALA A 47 10.49 11.60 4.64
CA ALA A 47 9.10 12.00 4.45
C ALA A 47 8.96 13.42 3.88
N HIS A 48 7.78 13.73 3.33
CA HIS A 48 7.42 15.10 2.95
C HIS A 48 6.85 15.84 4.17
N ASP A 49 5.81 15.30 4.76
CA ASP A 49 5.19 15.82 5.97
C ASP A 49 5.74 15.06 7.19
N ALA A 50 6.47 15.79 8.03
CA ALA A 50 7.09 15.23 9.22
C ALA A 50 6.07 14.96 10.33
N GLU A 51 5.06 15.83 10.48
CA GLU A 51 4.04 15.70 11.52
C GLU A 51 3.16 14.48 11.25
N ALA A 52 2.75 14.29 9.99
CA ALA A 52 2.00 13.11 9.57
C ALA A 52 2.76 11.81 9.86
N VAL A 53 4.07 11.76 9.58
CA VAL A 53 4.88 10.57 9.88
C VAL A 53 5.11 10.38 11.37
N GLN A 54 5.30 11.45 12.14
CA GLN A 54 5.48 11.35 13.59
C GLN A 54 4.18 10.98 14.32
N SER A 55 3.01 11.20 13.72
CA SER A 55 1.75 10.67 14.28
C SER A 55 1.68 9.14 14.19
N ILE A 56 2.30 8.54 13.16
CA ILE A 56 2.39 7.07 12.98
C ILE A 56 3.54 6.48 13.80
N VAL A 57 4.72 7.14 13.79
CA VAL A 57 5.94 6.69 14.46
C VAL A 57 6.48 7.82 15.36
N PRO A 58 5.95 8.00 16.57
CA PRO A 58 6.28 9.14 17.45
C PRO A 58 7.77 9.21 17.83
N THR A 59 8.46 8.08 17.88
CA THR A 59 9.89 7.99 18.26
C THR A 59 10.84 8.23 17.10
N SER A 60 10.34 8.45 15.88
CA SER A 60 11.17 8.62 14.69
C SER A 60 11.78 10.02 14.58
N SER A 61 12.95 10.05 13.96
CA SER A 61 13.49 11.28 13.36
C SER A 61 13.11 11.34 11.89
N VAL A 62 12.81 12.54 11.37
CA VAL A 62 12.36 12.70 9.98
C VAL A 62 13.37 13.54 9.19
N VAL A 63 13.62 13.10 7.95
CA VAL A 63 14.41 13.84 6.95
C VAL A 63 13.52 14.19 5.77
N ASN A 64 13.52 15.46 5.39
CA ASN A 64 12.73 15.91 4.25
C ASN A 64 13.17 15.20 2.94
N ARG A 65 12.32 14.33 2.42
CA ARG A 65 12.58 13.54 1.19
C ARG A 65 12.78 14.40 -0.06
N ARG A 66 12.24 15.62 -0.09
CA ARG A 66 12.42 16.57 -1.21
C ARG A 66 13.79 17.25 -1.19
N SER A 67 14.54 17.15 -0.09
CA SER A 67 15.93 17.59 0.02
C SER A 67 16.90 16.43 -0.22
N LEU A 68 17.24 16.18 -1.48
CA LEU A 68 18.16 15.10 -1.84
C LEU A 68 19.49 15.20 -1.07
N LYS A 69 20.02 16.41 -0.88
CA LYS A 69 21.26 16.65 -0.11
C LYS A 69 21.12 16.14 1.33
N SER A 70 20.02 16.48 2.01
CA SER A 70 19.77 16.05 3.40
C SER A 70 19.64 14.54 3.51
N VAL A 71 18.91 13.91 2.57
CA VAL A 71 18.76 12.45 2.55
C VAL A 71 20.08 11.75 2.28
N LEU A 72 20.90 12.23 1.33
CA LEU A 72 22.23 11.64 1.07
C LEU A 72 23.21 11.85 2.24
N GLN A 73 23.07 12.93 2.98
CA GLN A 73 23.85 13.15 4.21
C GLN A 73 23.41 12.19 5.33
N SER A 74 22.13 11.93 5.48
CA SER A 74 21.60 11.04 6.53
C SER A 74 22.08 9.58 6.38
N ILE A 75 22.40 9.12 5.14
CA ILE A 75 22.99 7.80 4.92
C ILE A 75 24.32 7.61 5.68
N ARG A 76 25.03 8.69 6.02
CA ARG A 76 26.25 8.60 6.85
C ARG A 76 25.97 8.28 8.31
N GLN A 77 24.77 8.58 8.78
CA GLN A 77 24.38 8.53 10.19
C GLN A 77 23.64 7.25 10.57
N VAL A 78 23.50 6.32 9.62
CA VAL A 78 22.73 5.08 9.79
C VAL A 78 23.58 3.85 9.51
N GLU A 79 23.22 2.73 10.07
CA GLU A 79 23.87 1.44 9.85
C GLU A 79 23.30 0.67 8.66
N ALA A 80 22.04 0.91 8.31
CA ALA A 80 21.36 0.29 7.17
C ALA A 80 20.37 1.24 6.49
N VAL A 81 20.01 0.92 5.24
CA VAL A 81 18.98 1.59 4.47
C VAL A 81 17.93 0.57 4.05
N VAL A 82 16.67 0.85 4.35
CA VAL A 82 15.52 0.03 3.94
C VAL A 82 14.65 0.81 2.97
N LEU A 83 14.42 0.28 1.79
CA LEU A 83 13.35 0.73 0.93
C LEU A 83 12.09 -0.04 1.34
N GLY A 84 11.17 0.67 2.01
CA GLY A 84 10.02 0.06 2.67
C GLY A 84 8.76 0.15 1.84
N GLY A 85 8.28 -0.99 1.37
CA GLY A 85 6.97 -1.16 0.74
C GLY A 85 6.70 -0.34 -0.53
N GLY A 86 5.58 -0.60 -1.15
CA GLY A 86 5.16 0.13 -2.35
C GLY A 86 5.89 -0.25 -3.65
N SER A 87 5.66 0.50 -4.73
CA SER A 87 6.36 0.34 -6.01
C SER A 87 7.26 1.56 -6.26
N LEU A 88 8.37 1.62 -5.54
CA LEU A 88 9.29 2.76 -5.59
C LEU A 88 10.15 2.76 -6.87
N LEU A 89 10.51 1.56 -7.35
CA LEU A 89 11.35 1.35 -8.53
C LEU A 89 10.47 1.13 -9.78
N GLN A 90 9.92 2.22 -10.31
CA GLN A 90 9.09 2.24 -11.50
C GLN A 90 9.26 3.57 -12.27
N ASP A 91 9.08 3.56 -13.59
CA ASP A 91 9.24 4.74 -14.46
C ASP A 91 7.93 5.18 -15.14
N SER A 92 6.80 4.54 -14.81
CA SER A 92 5.51 4.83 -15.42
C SER A 92 4.86 6.11 -14.92
N THR A 93 5.05 6.47 -13.65
CA THR A 93 4.50 7.70 -13.07
C THR A 93 5.53 8.82 -13.00
N SER A 94 6.79 8.51 -12.64
CA SER A 94 7.85 9.52 -12.52
C SER A 94 9.25 8.92 -12.70
N VAL A 95 9.89 9.26 -13.80
CA VAL A 95 11.31 8.94 -14.03
C VAL A 95 12.20 9.61 -12.97
N ARG A 96 11.86 10.82 -12.52
CA ARG A 96 12.61 11.52 -11.46
C ARG A 96 12.60 10.76 -10.15
N SER A 97 11.46 10.15 -9.80
CA SER A 97 11.34 9.32 -8.61
C SER A 97 12.20 8.07 -8.71
N LEU A 98 12.20 7.39 -9.85
CA LEU A 98 13.07 6.24 -10.09
C LEU A 98 14.55 6.61 -9.92
N VAL A 99 15.01 7.69 -10.55
CA VAL A 99 16.41 8.18 -10.45
C VAL A 99 16.77 8.52 -8.99
N TYR A 100 15.84 9.14 -8.25
CA TYR A 100 16.04 9.43 -6.83
C TYR A 100 16.31 8.15 -6.02
N TYR A 101 15.48 7.10 -6.14
CA TYR A 101 15.70 5.87 -5.39
C TYR A 101 16.94 5.09 -5.86
N ILE A 102 17.24 5.06 -7.16
CA ILE A 102 18.50 4.49 -7.67
C ILE A 102 19.69 5.20 -7.02
N LEU A 103 19.69 6.53 -6.96
CA LEU A 103 20.78 7.30 -6.37
C LEU A 103 20.94 7.00 -4.86
N LEU A 104 19.84 6.86 -4.12
CA LEU A 104 19.89 6.46 -2.70
C LEU A 104 20.56 5.10 -2.53
N ILE A 105 20.17 4.12 -3.34
CA ILE A 105 20.75 2.77 -3.31
C ILE A 105 22.25 2.85 -3.62
N VAL A 106 22.65 3.52 -4.71
CA VAL A 106 24.05 3.65 -5.11
C VAL A 106 24.89 4.31 -4.00
N VAL A 107 24.41 5.42 -3.42
CA VAL A 107 25.16 6.12 -2.35
C VAL A 107 25.29 5.26 -1.09
N ALA A 108 24.24 4.50 -0.73
CA ALA A 108 24.32 3.56 0.38
C ALA A 108 25.36 2.45 0.10
N GLN A 109 25.34 1.84 -1.09
CA GLN A 109 26.28 0.80 -1.51
C GLN A 109 27.74 1.32 -1.54
N VAL A 110 27.98 2.50 -2.12
CA VAL A 110 29.31 3.14 -2.14
C VAL A 110 29.83 3.39 -0.71
N ARG A 111 28.92 3.66 0.22
CA ARG A 111 29.23 3.83 1.65
C ARG A 111 29.27 2.51 2.42
N ARG A 112 29.16 1.38 1.73
CA ARG A 112 29.13 0.03 2.32
C ARG A 112 28.03 -0.14 3.38
N LYS A 113 26.90 0.59 3.21
CA LYS A 113 25.73 0.39 4.06
C LYS A 113 24.87 -0.73 3.47
N PRO A 114 24.42 -1.69 4.27
CA PRO A 114 23.43 -2.68 3.83
C PRO A 114 22.19 -1.99 3.27
N VAL A 115 21.73 -2.47 2.12
CA VAL A 115 20.50 -2.00 1.45
C VAL A 115 19.51 -3.15 1.40
N LEU A 116 18.38 -2.98 2.04
CA LEU A 116 17.31 -3.96 2.12
C LEU A 116 16.08 -3.41 1.36
N LEU A 117 15.53 -4.21 0.47
CA LEU A 117 14.24 -3.93 -0.15
C LEU A 117 13.18 -4.80 0.57
N TRP A 118 12.24 -4.15 1.23
CA TRP A 118 11.24 -4.80 2.05
C TRP A 118 9.83 -4.61 1.47
N GLY A 119 9.16 -5.72 1.13
CA GLY A 119 7.80 -5.69 0.61
C GLY A 119 7.62 -4.88 -0.68
N GLN A 120 8.65 -4.83 -1.54
CA GLN A 120 8.64 -4.01 -2.73
C GLN A 120 7.82 -4.60 -3.87
N GLY A 121 7.16 -3.72 -4.63
CA GLY A 121 6.72 -4.00 -5.99
C GLY A 121 7.73 -3.44 -6.99
N LEU A 122 7.98 -4.14 -8.08
CA LEU A 122 8.90 -3.72 -9.13
C LEU A 122 8.15 -3.34 -10.41
N GLY A 123 8.43 -2.15 -10.90
CA GLY A 123 7.92 -1.68 -12.18
C GLY A 123 6.49 -1.11 -12.15
N PRO A 124 5.91 -0.80 -13.34
CA PRO A 124 6.48 -1.06 -14.67
C PRO A 124 7.78 -0.32 -14.95
N LEU A 125 8.70 -0.95 -15.69
CA LEU A 125 9.91 -0.35 -16.22
C LEU A 125 9.81 -0.33 -17.76
N ARG A 126 9.45 0.83 -18.32
CA ARG A 126 9.18 1.01 -19.74
C ARG A 126 10.46 1.12 -20.57
N TYR A 127 11.46 1.84 -20.02
CA TYR A 127 12.69 2.13 -20.75
C TYR A 127 13.77 1.07 -20.53
N ALA A 128 14.53 0.75 -21.59
CA ALA A 128 15.63 -0.21 -21.51
C ALA A 128 16.73 0.22 -20.54
N TRP A 129 17.05 1.53 -20.49
CA TRP A 129 18.04 2.07 -19.55
C TRP A 129 17.57 1.95 -18.09
N SER A 130 16.28 2.13 -17.81
CA SER A 130 15.77 1.97 -16.43
C SER A 130 15.84 0.50 -15.99
N ARG A 131 15.52 -0.44 -16.86
CA ARG A 131 15.70 -1.89 -16.60
C ARG A 131 17.16 -2.22 -16.30
N TYR A 132 18.08 -1.71 -17.11
CA TYR A 132 19.51 -1.94 -16.91
C TYR A 132 20.01 -1.36 -15.58
N LEU A 133 19.72 -0.09 -15.29
CA LEU A 133 20.18 0.56 -14.05
C LEU A 133 19.56 -0.08 -12.81
N VAL A 134 18.26 -0.40 -12.83
CA VAL A 134 17.60 -1.10 -11.73
C VAL A 134 18.22 -2.47 -11.49
N GLY A 135 18.45 -3.26 -12.57
CA GLY A 135 19.13 -4.55 -12.47
C GLY A 135 20.53 -4.44 -11.86
N LEU A 136 21.29 -3.40 -12.26
CA LEU A 136 22.62 -3.16 -11.74
C LEU A 136 22.63 -2.85 -10.24
N VAL A 137 21.77 -1.90 -9.79
CA VAL A 137 21.76 -1.48 -8.37
C VAL A 137 21.17 -2.54 -7.46
N LEU A 138 20.21 -3.33 -7.93
CA LEU A 138 19.62 -4.42 -7.17
C LEU A 138 20.59 -5.58 -6.95
N ASN A 139 21.54 -5.80 -7.84
CA ASN A 139 22.61 -6.79 -7.64
C ASN A 139 23.57 -6.44 -6.50
N GLY A 140 23.62 -5.20 -6.07
CA GLY A 140 24.36 -4.74 -4.88
C GLY A 140 23.50 -4.64 -3.61
N ALA A 141 22.22 -4.99 -3.65
CA ALA A 141 21.37 -5.04 -2.46
C ALA A 141 21.74 -6.21 -1.54
N THR A 142 21.53 -6.06 -0.25
CA THR A 142 21.82 -7.11 0.75
C THR A 142 20.75 -8.21 0.69
N SER A 143 19.48 -7.82 0.63
CA SER A 143 18.35 -8.74 0.43
C SER A 143 17.16 -8.01 -0.17
N ILE A 144 16.28 -8.77 -0.83
CA ILE A 144 15.09 -8.23 -1.45
C ILE A 144 13.91 -9.13 -1.13
N THR A 145 12.83 -8.55 -0.63
CA THR A 145 11.54 -9.22 -0.50
C THR A 145 10.51 -8.53 -1.39
N TRP A 146 9.92 -9.30 -2.28
CA TRP A 146 8.88 -8.83 -3.21
C TRP A 146 7.50 -9.14 -2.66
N ARG A 147 6.56 -8.22 -2.85
CA ARG A 147 5.16 -8.43 -2.44
C ARG A 147 4.32 -9.23 -3.44
N ASP A 148 4.86 -9.52 -4.61
CA ASP A 148 4.19 -10.28 -5.66
C ASP A 148 5.17 -11.02 -6.58
N ALA A 149 4.67 -12.09 -7.21
CA ALA A 149 5.46 -12.93 -8.09
C ALA A 149 5.89 -12.23 -9.40
N ALA A 150 5.08 -11.28 -9.89
CA ALA A 150 5.39 -10.53 -11.11
C ALA A 150 6.61 -9.64 -10.90
N SER A 151 6.74 -9.01 -9.73
CA SER A 151 7.92 -8.23 -9.33
C SER A 151 9.18 -9.10 -9.31
N MET A 152 9.13 -10.31 -8.71
CA MET A 152 10.25 -11.24 -8.74
C MET A 152 10.58 -11.68 -10.16
N GLN A 153 9.59 -11.98 -10.97
CA GLN A 153 9.81 -12.41 -12.35
C GLN A 153 10.49 -11.29 -13.17
N LEU A 154 10.04 -10.04 -13.04
CA LEU A 154 10.67 -8.90 -13.69
C LEU A 154 12.11 -8.71 -13.20
N ALA A 155 12.38 -8.83 -11.89
CA ALA A 155 13.72 -8.76 -11.34
C ALA A 155 14.66 -9.82 -11.97
N LYS A 156 14.20 -11.07 -12.11
CA LYS A 156 14.95 -12.13 -12.80
C LYS A 156 15.19 -11.80 -14.27
N GLN A 157 14.18 -11.28 -14.98
CA GLN A 157 14.29 -10.88 -16.39
C GLN A 157 15.32 -9.77 -16.63
N ILE A 158 15.48 -8.83 -15.69
CA ILE A 158 16.49 -7.75 -15.79
C ILE A 158 17.84 -8.15 -15.17
N GLY A 159 18.04 -9.43 -14.85
CA GLY A 159 19.32 -9.98 -14.44
C GLY A 159 19.70 -9.80 -12.96
N VAL A 160 18.72 -9.62 -12.07
CA VAL A 160 18.97 -9.57 -10.61
C VAL A 160 19.31 -10.97 -10.10
N LYS A 161 20.46 -11.08 -9.41
CA LYS A 161 21.00 -12.33 -8.85
C LYS A 161 21.02 -12.34 -7.31
N THR A 162 20.78 -11.19 -6.69
CA THR A 162 20.68 -11.05 -5.22
C THR A 162 19.65 -12.00 -4.65
N LEU A 163 19.85 -12.45 -3.40
CA LEU A 163 18.88 -13.25 -2.66
C LEU A 163 17.52 -12.55 -2.62
N MET A 164 16.50 -13.21 -3.14
CA MET A 164 15.15 -12.68 -3.25
C MET A 164 14.15 -13.70 -2.72
N SER A 165 13.12 -13.20 -2.02
CA SER A 165 11.92 -13.98 -1.67
C SER A 165 10.65 -13.26 -2.12
N VAL A 166 9.53 -13.98 -2.14
CA VAL A 166 8.19 -13.44 -2.40
C VAL A 166 7.29 -13.80 -1.24
N ALA A 167 6.55 -12.81 -0.77
CA ALA A 167 5.46 -13.00 0.18
C ALA A 167 4.29 -12.06 -0.19
N PRO A 168 3.08 -12.28 0.31
CA PRO A 168 1.98 -11.33 0.16
C PRO A 168 2.37 -9.94 0.68
N ASP A 169 1.70 -8.88 0.18
CA ASP A 169 1.97 -7.51 0.60
C ASP A 169 2.06 -7.40 2.15
N PRO A 170 3.05 -6.67 2.71
CA PRO A 170 3.22 -6.60 4.16
C PRO A 170 1.98 -6.16 4.94
N VAL A 171 1.09 -5.37 4.33
CA VAL A 171 -0.15 -4.91 4.99
C VAL A 171 -1.09 -6.07 5.36
N TRP A 172 -0.94 -7.26 4.76
CA TRP A 172 -1.66 -8.46 5.20
C TRP A 172 -1.29 -8.91 6.63
N SER A 173 -0.17 -8.44 7.19
CA SER A 173 0.22 -8.74 8.58
C SER A 173 -0.59 -7.99 9.63
N HIS A 174 -1.39 -6.99 9.25
CA HIS A 174 -2.30 -6.32 10.19
C HIS A 174 -3.20 -7.33 10.90
N GLN A 175 -3.59 -6.97 12.13
CA GLN A 175 -4.47 -7.82 12.93
C GLN A 175 -5.83 -7.98 12.24
N VAL A 176 -6.30 -9.22 12.17
CA VAL A 176 -7.64 -9.53 11.67
C VAL A 176 -8.66 -9.07 12.71
N ASN A 177 -9.50 -8.12 12.33
CA ASN A 177 -10.56 -7.58 13.17
C ASN A 177 -11.87 -8.34 12.94
N GLU A 178 -12.76 -8.36 13.94
CA GLU A 178 -14.11 -8.89 13.75
C GLU A 178 -14.99 -7.87 13.04
N HIS A 179 -15.60 -8.30 11.95
CA HIS A 179 -16.55 -7.50 11.19
C HIS A 179 -17.89 -7.41 11.93
N GLN A 180 -18.44 -6.22 12.05
CA GLN A 180 -19.76 -5.97 12.66
C GLN A 180 -20.84 -5.86 11.59
N GLY A 181 -20.54 -5.20 10.50
CA GLY A 181 -21.46 -4.99 9.38
C GLY A 181 -22.63 -4.07 9.70
N GLY A 182 -23.58 -4.01 8.80
CA GLY A 182 -24.81 -3.23 8.99
C GLY A 182 -24.71 -1.75 8.56
N GLY A 183 -23.53 -1.20 8.45
CA GLY A 183 -23.27 0.18 8.05
C GLY A 183 -23.39 0.44 6.55
N ASN A 184 -22.71 1.47 6.08
CA ASN A 184 -22.77 1.98 4.71
C ASN A 184 -22.08 1.05 3.70
N ILE A 185 -22.36 1.28 2.41
CA ILE A 185 -21.52 0.83 1.31
C ILE A 185 -20.34 1.79 1.23
N VAL A 186 -19.11 1.28 1.19
CA VAL A 186 -17.89 2.11 1.17
C VAL A 186 -17.20 1.99 -0.19
N LEU A 187 -16.94 3.11 -0.83
CA LEU A 187 -16.24 3.21 -2.11
C LEU A 187 -14.84 3.80 -1.89
N CYS A 188 -13.80 2.99 -2.08
CA CYS A 188 -12.42 3.46 -2.07
C CYS A 188 -11.93 3.64 -3.50
N TRP A 189 -12.55 4.57 -4.22
CA TRP A 189 -12.32 4.83 -5.64
C TRP A 189 -11.34 5.97 -5.86
N ARG A 190 -10.79 6.01 -7.06
CA ARG A 190 -9.85 7.05 -7.49
C ARG A 190 -10.19 7.55 -8.89
N PRO A 191 -9.79 8.78 -9.26
CA PRO A 191 -9.83 9.22 -10.65
C PRO A 191 -9.02 8.27 -11.54
N THR A 192 -9.56 7.93 -12.71
CA THR A 192 -8.87 7.09 -13.69
C THR A 192 -9.30 7.48 -15.12
N ASN A 193 -8.35 7.34 -16.05
CA ASN A 193 -8.60 7.55 -17.48
C ASN A 193 -9.07 6.26 -18.19
N LEU A 194 -9.16 5.13 -17.46
CA LEU A 194 -9.68 3.88 -18.01
C LEU A 194 -11.20 3.89 -18.15
N LEU A 195 -11.88 4.79 -17.46
CA LEU A 195 -13.32 4.95 -17.51
C LEU A 195 -13.70 6.24 -18.27
N ASN A 196 -14.50 6.08 -19.32
CA ASN A 196 -15.21 7.18 -19.94
C ASN A 196 -16.50 7.51 -19.16
N ALA A 197 -17.31 8.47 -19.65
CA ALA A 197 -18.56 8.86 -19.01
C ALA A 197 -19.55 7.68 -18.86
N GLU A 198 -19.63 6.82 -19.86
CA GLU A 198 -20.51 5.66 -19.86
C GLU A 198 -20.09 4.64 -18.81
N GLY A 199 -18.78 4.35 -18.70
CA GLY A 199 -18.24 3.44 -17.69
C GLY A 199 -18.48 3.94 -16.26
N TRP A 200 -18.25 5.24 -16.01
CA TRP A 200 -18.60 5.86 -14.73
C TRP A 200 -20.10 5.77 -14.44
N SER A 201 -20.96 6.11 -15.41
CA SER A 201 -22.42 6.05 -15.24
C SER A 201 -22.89 4.62 -14.94
N LEU A 202 -22.32 3.62 -15.59
CA LEU A 202 -22.66 2.21 -15.36
C LEU A 202 -22.34 1.78 -13.90
N LEU A 203 -21.13 2.07 -13.40
CA LEU A 203 -20.72 1.77 -12.03
C LEU A 203 -21.59 2.50 -11.01
N LEU A 204 -21.87 3.80 -11.26
CA LEU A 204 -22.70 4.62 -10.36
C LEU A 204 -24.16 4.20 -10.34
N GLN A 205 -24.71 3.74 -11.48
CA GLN A 205 -26.06 3.14 -11.53
C GLN A 205 -26.12 1.84 -10.72
N ALA A 206 -25.09 0.99 -10.80
CA ALA A 206 -25.02 -0.22 -9.99
C ALA A 206 -25.00 0.09 -8.49
N VAL A 207 -24.16 1.04 -8.07
CA VAL A 207 -24.10 1.47 -6.66
C VAL A 207 -25.44 2.07 -6.20
N ASP A 208 -26.09 2.93 -7.02
CA ASP A 208 -27.39 3.52 -6.70
C ASP A 208 -28.48 2.45 -6.49
N GLN A 209 -28.51 1.43 -7.37
CA GLN A 209 -29.49 0.37 -7.25
C GLN A 209 -29.26 -0.49 -6.00
N ILE A 210 -28.02 -0.81 -5.66
CA ILE A 210 -27.69 -1.55 -4.44
C ILE A 210 -28.03 -0.71 -3.20
N SER A 211 -27.65 0.58 -3.19
CA SER A 211 -28.00 1.51 -2.11
C SER A 211 -29.49 1.55 -1.85
N LYS A 212 -30.32 1.66 -2.90
CA LYS A 212 -31.79 1.66 -2.82
C LYS A 212 -32.35 0.35 -2.32
N SER A 213 -31.90 -0.77 -2.89
CA SER A 213 -32.42 -2.12 -2.54
C SER A 213 -32.07 -2.55 -1.13
N THR A 214 -30.94 -2.07 -0.61
CA THR A 214 -30.45 -2.41 0.74
C THR A 214 -30.76 -1.32 1.79
N HIS A 215 -31.30 -0.16 1.37
CA HIS A 215 -31.53 1.01 2.20
C HIS A 215 -30.28 1.51 2.92
N LYS A 216 -29.10 1.41 2.26
CA LYS A 216 -27.81 1.82 2.83
C LYS A 216 -27.27 3.07 2.15
N SER A 217 -26.72 3.96 2.96
CA SER A 217 -25.98 5.13 2.46
C SER A 217 -24.62 4.72 1.88
N VAL A 218 -24.01 5.63 1.12
CA VAL A 218 -22.73 5.40 0.46
C VAL A 218 -21.68 6.35 1.02
N THR A 219 -20.58 5.80 1.49
CA THR A 219 -19.42 6.56 1.97
C THR A 219 -18.28 6.46 0.95
N TRP A 220 -17.87 7.60 0.41
CA TRP A 220 -16.69 7.72 -0.44
C TRP A 220 -15.48 7.94 0.44
N LEU A 221 -14.71 6.88 0.69
CA LEU A 221 -13.54 6.92 1.55
C LEU A 221 -12.30 7.28 0.75
N ALA A 222 -11.82 8.52 0.91
CA ALA A 222 -10.60 8.99 0.29
C ALA A 222 -9.39 8.36 0.96
N PHE A 223 -8.72 7.46 0.24
CA PHE A 223 -7.53 6.74 0.70
C PHE A 223 -6.22 7.49 0.39
N HIS A 224 -6.26 8.34 -0.62
CA HIS A 224 -5.25 9.35 -0.91
C HIS A 224 -5.97 10.70 -0.93
N ALA A 225 -5.80 11.50 0.14
CA ALA A 225 -6.58 12.71 0.36
C ALA A 225 -6.58 13.65 -0.86
N ASP A 226 -5.39 13.98 -1.40
CA ASP A 226 -5.24 14.91 -2.52
C ASP A 226 -5.84 14.44 -3.84
N GLN A 227 -5.95 13.11 -4.04
CA GLN A 227 -6.42 12.53 -5.30
C GLN A 227 -7.88 12.13 -5.26
N ASP A 228 -8.35 11.58 -4.12
CA ASP A 228 -9.62 10.89 -4.05
C ASP A 228 -10.75 11.74 -3.48
N ALA A 229 -10.43 12.73 -2.61
CA ALA A 229 -11.44 13.48 -1.86
C ALA A 229 -12.43 14.25 -2.75
N GLN A 230 -11.99 14.70 -3.93
CA GLN A 230 -12.81 15.48 -4.86
C GLN A 230 -13.53 14.63 -5.92
N LEU A 231 -13.38 13.29 -5.88
CA LEU A 231 -13.92 12.44 -6.93
C LEU A 231 -15.45 12.50 -7.02
N LEU A 232 -16.16 12.37 -5.90
CA LEU A 232 -17.62 12.47 -5.87
C LEU A 232 -18.09 13.82 -6.43
N THR A 233 -17.55 14.92 -5.92
CA THR A 233 -17.89 16.28 -6.38
C THR A 233 -17.69 16.44 -7.89
N SER A 234 -16.52 16.00 -8.39
CA SER A 234 -16.23 16.07 -9.83
C SER A 234 -17.18 15.23 -10.68
N LEU A 235 -17.62 14.06 -10.22
CA LEU A 235 -18.59 13.22 -10.93
C LEU A 235 -20.00 13.81 -10.90
N VAL A 236 -20.39 14.46 -9.80
CA VAL A 236 -21.67 15.20 -9.67
C VAL A 236 -21.68 16.39 -10.64
N GLU A 237 -20.63 17.20 -10.65
CA GLU A 237 -20.50 18.35 -11.57
C GLU A 237 -20.58 17.95 -13.05
N LYS A 238 -20.08 16.74 -13.38
CA LYS A 238 -20.20 16.17 -14.74
C LYS A 238 -21.57 15.57 -15.03
N GLY A 239 -22.51 15.59 -14.09
CA GLY A 239 -23.85 15.02 -14.25
C GLY A 239 -23.88 13.49 -14.37
N LEU A 240 -22.84 12.80 -13.88
CA LEU A 240 -22.72 11.34 -14.00
C LEU A 240 -23.35 10.59 -12.82
N VAL A 241 -23.52 11.27 -11.68
CA VAL A 241 -24.05 10.64 -10.45
C VAL A 241 -25.58 10.73 -10.44
N PRO A 242 -26.30 9.61 -10.29
CA PRO A 242 -27.75 9.65 -10.07
C PRO A 242 -28.10 10.55 -8.89
N HIS A 243 -29.15 11.33 -9.01
CA HIS A 243 -29.56 12.31 -7.98
C HIS A 243 -29.80 11.63 -6.61
N SER A 244 -30.45 10.47 -6.60
CA SER A 244 -30.67 9.67 -5.40
C SER A 244 -29.37 9.25 -4.72
N LEU A 245 -28.38 8.85 -5.51
CA LEU A 245 -27.06 8.46 -5.00
C LEU A 245 -26.31 9.66 -4.45
N ALA A 246 -26.38 10.82 -5.14
CA ALA A 246 -25.73 12.03 -4.66
C ALA A 246 -26.27 12.48 -3.30
N LEU A 247 -27.59 12.42 -3.10
CA LEU A 247 -28.24 12.76 -1.82
C LEU A 247 -27.92 11.76 -0.69
N ASN A 248 -27.64 10.50 -1.04
CA ASN A 248 -27.37 9.43 -0.07
C ASN A 248 -25.87 9.11 0.05
N SER A 249 -25.01 10.04 -0.39
CA SER A 249 -23.56 9.89 -0.39
C SER A 249 -22.87 10.96 0.44
N ASN A 250 -21.78 10.57 1.11
CA ASN A 250 -20.86 11.50 1.77
C ASN A 250 -19.41 11.12 1.47
N THR A 251 -18.50 12.09 1.49
CA THR A 251 -17.06 11.87 1.40
C THR A 251 -16.43 11.93 2.77
N VAL A 252 -15.60 10.95 3.08
CA VAL A 252 -14.79 10.88 4.30
C VAL A 252 -13.33 10.80 3.91
N ILE A 253 -12.50 11.64 4.50
CA ILE A 253 -11.04 11.52 4.43
C ILE A 253 -10.62 10.77 5.70
N ALA A 254 -10.06 9.58 5.55
CA ALA A 254 -9.57 8.86 6.71
C ALA A 254 -8.31 9.55 7.26
N GLU A 255 -8.31 9.83 8.56
CA GLU A 255 -7.21 10.51 9.24
C GLU A 255 -5.98 9.61 9.40
N ASN A 256 -6.22 8.33 9.62
CA ASN A 256 -5.21 7.30 9.83
C ASN A 256 -5.80 5.91 9.50
N ILE A 257 -5.00 4.88 9.68
CA ILE A 257 -5.38 3.50 9.37
C ILE A 257 -6.46 3.00 10.31
N ASP A 258 -6.37 3.30 11.59
CA ASP A 258 -7.39 2.91 12.58
C ASP A 258 -8.76 3.47 12.22
N HIS A 259 -8.83 4.75 11.80
CA HIS A 259 -10.08 5.35 11.34
C HIS A 259 -10.64 4.61 10.11
N ALA A 260 -9.81 4.28 9.14
CA ALA A 260 -10.23 3.50 7.98
C ALA A 260 -10.72 2.09 8.38
N GLN A 261 -10.03 1.43 9.30
CA GLN A 261 -10.42 0.11 9.81
C GLN A 261 -11.75 0.13 10.58
N ILE A 262 -12.02 1.17 11.36
CA ILE A 262 -13.33 1.36 12.02
C ILE A 262 -14.44 1.46 10.97
N ILE A 263 -14.23 2.24 9.89
CA ILE A 263 -15.19 2.35 8.81
C ILE A 263 -15.40 1.00 8.11
N PHE A 264 -14.33 0.25 7.83
CA PHE A 264 -14.43 -1.07 7.19
C PHE A 264 -15.11 -2.12 8.09
N LYS A 265 -14.85 -2.06 9.41
CA LYS A 265 -15.47 -2.98 10.38
C LYS A 265 -17.00 -2.89 10.36
N ASP A 266 -17.53 -1.68 10.20
CA ASP A 266 -18.96 -1.44 10.19
C ASP A 266 -19.59 -1.52 8.78
N ALA A 267 -18.78 -1.42 7.72
CA ALA A 267 -19.29 -1.37 6.35
C ALA A 267 -20.07 -2.62 5.96
N SER A 268 -21.11 -2.47 5.14
CA SER A 268 -21.85 -3.59 4.59
C SER A 268 -21.19 -4.20 3.35
N LEU A 269 -20.45 -3.37 2.62
CA LEU A 269 -19.70 -3.74 1.42
C LEU A 269 -18.62 -2.69 1.18
N VAL A 270 -17.42 -3.14 0.84
CA VAL A 270 -16.36 -2.28 0.34
C VAL A 270 -16.11 -2.58 -1.14
N ILE A 271 -16.14 -1.56 -1.99
CA ILE A 271 -15.76 -1.67 -3.40
C ILE A 271 -14.49 -0.83 -3.58
N ALA A 272 -13.35 -1.49 -3.81
CA ALA A 272 -12.05 -0.83 -3.78
C ALA A 272 -11.33 -0.84 -5.13
N MET A 273 -10.86 0.34 -5.57
CA MET A 273 -9.85 0.50 -6.61
C MET A 273 -8.44 0.56 -6.00
N ARG A 274 -8.30 1.05 -4.76
CA ARG A 274 -7.03 1.19 -4.06
C ARG A 274 -6.60 -0.14 -3.44
N LEU A 275 -5.36 -0.58 -3.75
CA LEU A 275 -4.80 -1.84 -3.27
C LEU A 275 -4.88 -1.99 -1.74
N HIS A 276 -4.33 -1.02 -1.01
CA HIS A 276 -4.26 -1.13 0.45
C HIS A 276 -5.63 -0.93 1.11
N ALA A 277 -6.55 -0.17 0.47
CA ALA A 277 -7.94 -0.12 0.92
C ALA A 277 -8.61 -1.50 0.81
N LEU A 278 -8.38 -2.21 -0.31
CA LEU A 278 -8.86 -3.57 -0.49
C LEU A 278 -8.29 -4.50 0.58
N ILE A 279 -6.96 -4.47 0.79
CA ILE A 279 -6.30 -5.34 1.78
C ILE A 279 -6.85 -5.07 3.18
N LEU A 280 -6.92 -3.80 3.62
CA LEU A 280 -7.40 -3.44 4.96
C LEU A 280 -8.88 -3.75 5.17
N ALA A 281 -9.73 -3.60 4.13
CA ALA A 281 -11.13 -4.00 4.20
C ALA A 281 -11.25 -5.52 4.38
N ILE A 282 -10.45 -6.30 3.65
CA ILE A 282 -10.43 -7.75 3.75
C ILE A 282 -9.89 -8.21 5.11
N VAL A 283 -8.82 -7.60 5.62
CA VAL A 283 -8.28 -7.87 6.98
C VAL A 283 -9.32 -7.54 8.06
N SER A 284 -10.17 -6.54 7.82
CA SER A 284 -11.33 -6.25 8.68
C SER A 284 -12.50 -7.22 8.46
N GLN A 285 -12.33 -8.31 7.71
CA GLN A 285 -13.35 -9.29 7.34
C GLN A 285 -14.60 -8.68 6.68
N CYS A 286 -14.48 -7.46 6.15
CA CYS A 286 -15.59 -6.79 5.49
C CYS A 286 -15.87 -7.45 4.13
N PRO A 287 -17.14 -7.71 3.75
CA PRO A 287 -17.53 -8.07 2.40
C PRO A 287 -16.89 -7.09 1.40
N SER A 288 -16.13 -7.61 0.44
CA SER A 288 -15.31 -6.76 -0.42
C SER A 288 -15.31 -7.21 -1.87
N SER A 289 -15.25 -6.25 -2.78
CA SER A 289 -15.02 -6.46 -4.21
C SER A 289 -13.97 -5.48 -4.71
N ALA A 290 -13.12 -5.95 -5.62
CA ALA A 290 -12.12 -5.13 -6.26
C ALA A 290 -12.59 -4.60 -7.61
N LEU A 291 -12.23 -3.34 -7.93
CA LEU A 291 -12.25 -2.79 -9.28
C LEU A 291 -10.81 -2.60 -9.75
N SER A 292 -10.34 -3.48 -10.64
CA SER A 292 -8.94 -3.49 -11.04
C SER A 292 -8.66 -2.53 -12.19
N TYR A 293 -7.76 -1.61 -11.93
CA TYR A 293 -7.11 -0.75 -12.93
C TYR A 293 -5.61 -1.07 -13.07
N ASP A 294 -5.11 -2.01 -12.25
CA ASP A 294 -3.69 -2.34 -12.12
C ASP A 294 -3.55 -3.82 -11.71
N PRO A 295 -2.66 -4.59 -12.33
CA PRO A 295 -2.46 -6.01 -12.04
C PRO A 295 -2.24 -6.37 -10.56
N LYS A 296 -1.70 -5.44 -9.75
CA LYS A 296 -1.49 -5.66 -8.31
C LYS A 296 -2.80 -5.74 -7.52
N VAL A 297 -3.84 -5.00 -7.93
CA VAL A 297 -5.18 -5.08 -7.31
C VAL A 297 -5.81 -6.43 -7.61
N GLU A 298 -5.70 -6.87 -8.86
CA GLU A 298 -6.16 -8.18 -9.28
C GLU A 298 -5.43 -9.32 -8.55
N ALA A 299 -4.11 -9.21 -8.40
CA ALA A 299 -3.30 -10.19 -7.68
C ALA A 299 -3.73 -10.29 -6.20
N ALA A 300 -3.97 -9.16 -5.53
CA ALA A 300 -4.44 -9.14 -4.14
C ALA A 300 -5.84 -9.74 -4.00
N ALA A 301 -6.77 -9.38 -4.89
CA ALA A 301 -8.12 -9.92 -4.88
C ALA A 301 -8.11 -11.45 -5.09
N ARG A 302 -7.28 -11.94 -6.01
CA ARG A 302 -7.15 -13.37 -6.33
C ARG A 302 -6.63 -14.18 -5.13
N ILE A 303 -5.58 -13.72 -4.45
CA ILE A 303 -5.04 -14.46 -3.29
C ILE A 303 -5.98 -14.43 -2.09
N ALA A 304 -6.81 -13.39 -1.99
CA ALA A 304 -7.82 -13.24 -0.94
C ALA A 304 -9.13 -13.94 -1.27
N ASP A 305 -9.29 -14.47 -2.48
CA ASP A 305 -10.50 -15.11 -2.99
C ASP A 305 -11.73 -14.18 -2.93
N VAL A 306 -11.54 -12.92 -3.36
CA VAL A 306 -12.63 -11.94 -3.48
C VAL A 306 -12.87 -11.55 -4.94
N PRO A 307 -14.13 -11.21 -5.31
CA PRO A 307 -14.44 -10.80 -6.67
C PRO A 307 -13.64 -9.61 -7.13
N CYS A 308 -13.12 -9.68 -8.36
CA CYS A 308 -12.37 -8.62 -9.01
C CYS A 308 -12.90 -8.36 -10.41
N LEU A 309 -13.28 -7.13 -10.70
CA LEU A 309 -13.80 -6.69 -11.99
C LEU A 309 -12.79 -5.71 -12.63
N GLY A 310 -12.39 -5.98 -13.88
CA GLY A 310 -11.47 -5.12 -14.62
C GLY A 310 -12.16 -3.88 -15.17
N LEU A 311 -11.53 -2.70 -15.01
CA LEU A 311 -12.08 -1.44 -15.54
C LEU A 311 -11.98 -1.31 -17.06
N GLU A 312 -11.06 -2.03 -17.69
CA GLU A 312 -10.90 -2.00 -19.16
C GLU A 312 -12.08 -2.64 -19.89
N ASN A 313 -12.72 -3.62 -19.28
CA ASN A 313 -13.85 -4.36 -19.83
C ASN A 313 -14.90 -4.55 -18.75
N LEU A 314 -15.67 -3.48 -18.46
CA LEU A 314 -16.74 -3.56 -17.46
C LEU A 314 -17.83 -4.56 -17.92
N PRO A 315 -18.29 -5.42 -17.02
CA PRO A 315 -19.43 -6.29 -17.29
C PRO A 315 -20.75 -5.50 -17.34
N SER A 316 -21.83 -6.16 -17.72
CA SER A 316 -23.16 -5.53 -17.72
C SER A 316 -23.60 -5.12 -16.31
N LEU A 317 -24.57 -4.22 -16.24
CA LEU A 317 -25.17 -3.78 -14.97
C LEU A 317 -25.68 -4.95 -14.13
N GLU A 318 -26.31 -5.95 -14.75
CA GLU A 318 -26.83 -7.14 -14.08
C GLU A 318 -25.71 -7.95 -13.41
N VAL A 319 -24.57 -8.12 -14.09
CA VAL A 319 -23.41 -8.83 -13.55
C VAL A 319 -22.79 -8.05 -12.38
N LEU A 320 -22.68 -6.71 -12.48
CA LEU A 320 -22.22 -5.86 -11.38
C LEU A 320 -23.11 -6.02 -10.15
N LEU A 321 -24.42 -5.91 -10.32
CA LEU A 321 -25.40 -6.05 -9.23
C LEU A 321 -25.32 -7.43 -8.58
N THR A 322 -25.34 -8.50 -9.38
CA THR A 322 -25.27 -9.87 -8.89
C THR A 322 -23.98 -10.10 -8.11
N SER A 323 -22.84 -9.67 -8.65
CA SER A 323 -21.54 -9.83 -8.00
C SER A 323 -21.48 -9.09 -6.65
N TRP A 324 -21.85 -7.83 -6.61
CA TRP A 324 -21.76 -7.02 -5.39
C TRP A 324 -22.79 -7.39 -4.34
N MET A 325 -24.02 -7.72 -4.74
CA MET A 325 -25.03 -8.27 -3.82
C MET A 325 -24.60 -9.60 -3.20
N SER A 326 -23.98 -10.47 -4.02
CA SER A 326 -23.42 -11.73 -3.53
C SER A 326 -22.29 -11.49 -2.51
N CYS A 327 -21.41 -10.51 -2.75
CA CYS A 327 -20.33 -10.17 -1.80
C CYS A 327 -20.87 -9.83 -0.41
N MET A 328 -21.98 -9.09 -0.33
CA MET A 328 -22.57 -8.67 0.97
C MET A 328 -22.95 -9.86 1.86
N SER A 329 -23.22 -11.01 1.26
CA SER A 329 -23.59 -12.25 1.97
C SER A 329 -22.41 -13.20 2.20
N HIS A 330 -21.24 -12.89 1.62
CA HIS A 330 -20.08 -13.78 1.64
C HIS A 330 -18.82 -12.99 2.05
N PRO A 331 -18.59 -12.79 3.36
CA PRO A 331 -17.38 -12.14 3.84
C PRO A 331 -16.13 -12.94 3.49
N PRO A 332 -14.94 -12.33 3.43
CA PRO A 332 -13.68 -13.01 3.17
C PRO A 332 -13.43 -14.17 4.16
N SER A 333 -12.83 -15.26 3.67
CA SER A 333 -12.53 -16.43 4.49
C SER A 333 -11.47 -16.12 5.56
N ARG A 334 -11.84 -16.23 6.84
CA ARG A 334 -10.91 -16.03 7.96
C ARG A 334 -9.69 -16.95 7.88
N THR A 335 -9.90 -18.23 7.54
CA THR A 335 -8.81 -19.19 7.39
C THR A 335 -7.83 -18.79 6.29
N ASN A 336 -8.32 -18.23 5.16
CA ASN A 336 -7.46 -17.73 4.09
C ASN A 336 -6.69 -16.49 4.55
N LEU A 337 -7.34 -15.57 5.29
CA LEU A 337 -6.70 -14.38 5.83
C LEU A 337 -5.58 -14.71 6.83
N GLU A 338 -5.79 -15.66 7.72
CA GLU A 338 -4.76 -16.11 8.67
C GLU A 338 -3.55 -16.69 7.94
N LYS A 339 -3.75 -17.45 6.85
CA LYS A 339 -2.64 -17.93 6.00
C LYS A 339 -1.91 -16.80 5.30
N LEU A 340 -2.63 -15.82 4.72
CA LEU A 340 -1.99 -14.66 4.08
C LEU A 340 -1.19 -13.86 5.08
N ARG A 341 -1.71 -13.65 6.27
CA ARG A 341 -1.04 -12.99 7.37
C ARG A 341 0.25 -13.71 7.76
N GLU A 342 0.19 -15.02 7.98
CA GLU A 342 1.35 -15.85 8.32
C GLU A 342 2.43 -15.76 7.22
N HIS A 343 2.05 -15.88 5.96
CA HIS A 343 3.00 -15.77 4.85
C HIS A 343 3.60 -14.38 4.71
N SER A 344 2.87 -13.31 5.06
CA SER A 344 3.38 -11.94 4.98
C SER A 344 4.50 -11.65 6.00
N TYR A 345 4.57 -12.39 7.11
CA TYR A 345 5.68 -12.31 8.07
C TYR A 345 7.04 -12.75 7.51
N GLU A 346 7.09 -13.31 6.32
CA GLU A 346 8.37 -13.59 5.64
C GLU A 346 9.18 -12.30 5.42
N HIS A 347 8.51 -11.16 5.20
CA HIS A 347 9.17 -9.86 5.10
C HIS A 347 9.87 -9.48 6.41
N GLU A 348 9.21 -9.65 7.54
CA GLU A 348 9.75 -9.43 8.87
C GLU A 348 10.93 -10.36 9.17
N ARG A 349 10.75 -11.67 8.93
CA ARG A 349 11.78 -12.68 9.16
C ARG A 349 13.09 -12.34 8.45
N ILE A 350 13.00 -11.96 7.17
CA ILE A 350 14.17 -11.60 6.37
C ILE A 350 14.77 -10.28 6.85
N LEU A 351 13.95 -9.29 7.21
CA LEU A 351 14.41 -8.01 7.77
C LEU A 351 15.23 -8.25 9.03
N ILE A 352 14.68 -8.98 10.01
CA ILE A 352 15.33 -9.27 11.28
C ILE A 352 16.63 -10.04 11.09
N LEU A 353 16.64 -11.09 10.24
CA LEU A 353 17.84 -11.88 9.97
C LEU A 353 18.99 -11.03 9.41
N ASN A 354 18.70 -10.10 8.50
CA ASN A 354 19.72 -9.24 7.92
C ASN A 354 20.21 -8.17 8.92
N LEU A 355 19.29 -7.56 9.67
CA LEU A 355 19.65 -6.55 10.66
C LEU A 355 20.49 -7.13 11.81
N ALA A 356 20.26 -8.39 12.19
CA ALA A 356 21.04 -9.09 13.20
C ALA A 356 22.51 -9.34 12.78
N GLN A 357 22.79 -9.42 11.49
CA GLN A 357 24.15 -9.61 10.96
C GLN A 357 24.98 -8.33 10.91
N ILE A 358 24.36 -7.18 11.05
CA ILE A 358 25.05 -5.88 11.05
C ILE A 358 25.78 -5.75 12.39
N LYS A 359 27.10 -5.75 12.37
CA LYS A 359 27.92 -5.55 13.57
C LYS A 359 27.76 -4.11 14.07
N ALA A 360 27.75 -3.97 15.40
CA ALA A 360 27.72 -2.67 16.06
C ALA A 360 29.02 -1.88 15.80
#